data_4dedd6e75a0eeb6dedcec22d6dc8903c
#
_entry.id   4dedd6e75a0eeb6dedcec22d6dc8903c
#
_cell.length_a   1.000
_cell.length_b   1.000
_cell.length_c   1.000
_cell.angle_alpha   90.00
_cell.angle_beta   90.00
_cell.angle_gamma   90.00
#
_symmetry.space_group_name_H-M   'P 1'
#
loop_
_entity.id
_entity.type
_entity.pdbx_description
1 polymer ?
#
loop_
_entity_poly.entity_id
_entity_poly.type
_entity_poly.pdbx_seq_one_letter_code
_entity_poly.pdbx_strand_id
1 'polypeptide(L)'
;MIRPLPPELRGLLARGEVLLTVKDAVRELLENALDAGARRVRVELWGGGLKRLVVEDDGEGIPLEDLPLAVEPYATSKLQDLEGIRTLGFRGQALYALRQAARLRIRSRPRGQLGGGLLLAEGERVEVRPVPAPPGTRVEVEGLFLGEGRDPKGE
;
A
#
# COMPACT_ATOMS: atom_id res chain seq x y z
N MET A 1 20.14 6.40 -16.65
CA MET A 1 20.49 7.71 -16.12
C MET A 1 19.97 7.85 -14.68
N ILE A 2 20.78 8.50 -13.87
CA ILE A 2 20.42 8.64 -12.48
C ILE A 2 19.80 10.00 -12.26
N ARG A 3 18.66 10.01 -11.66
CA ARG A 3 17.98 11.25 -11.35
C ARG A 3 17.97 11.46 -9.85
N PRO A 4 17.92 12.70 -9.43
CA PRO A 4 17.81 12.94 -8.00
C PRO A 4 16.57 12.29 -7.46
N LEU A 5 16.67 11.80 -6.26
CA LEU A 5 15.51 11.22 -5.62
C LEU A 5 14.57 12.33 -5.21
N PRO A 6 13.27 12.07 -5.26
CA PRO A 6 12.31 13.01 -4.70
C PRO A 6 12.58 13.24 -3.23
N PRO A 7 12.26 14.42 -2.73
CA PRO A 7 12.52 14.68 -1.32
C PRO A 7 11.90 13.67 -0.39
N GLU A 8 10.70 13.21 -0.71
CA GLU A 8 10.05 12.23 0.15
C GLU A 8 10.85 10.94 0.21
N LEU A 9 11.35 10.50 -0.94
CA LEU A 9 12.10 9.26 -0.97
C LEU A 9 13.47 9.42 -0.33
N ARG A 10 14.07 10.60 -0.49
CA ARG A 10 15.34 10.83 0.18
C ARG A 10 15.18 10.77 1.68
N GLY A 11 14.06 11.31 2.18
CA GLY A 11 13.81 11.21 3.60
C GLY A 11 13.65 9.79 4.07
N LEU A 12 12.98 8.98 3.27
CA LEU A 12 12.83 7.58 3.62
C LEU A 12 14.18 6.89 3.71
N LEU A 13 15.04 7.14 2.74
CA LEU A 13 16.37 6.55 2.75
C LEU A 13 17.20 7.04 3.91
N ALA A 14 17.12 8.33 4.19
CA ALA A 14 17.91 8.90 5.27
C ALA A 14 17.53 8.31 6.61
N ARG A 15 16.30 7.87 6.75
CA ARG A 15 15.86 7.25 7.99
C ARG A 15 16.04 5.74 7.96
N GLY A 16 16.76 5.22 6.97
CA GLY A 16 16.97 3.80 6.88
C GLY A 16 15.83 3.03 6.26
N GLU A 17 14.92 3.72 5.63
CA GLU A 17 13.80 3.08 4.98
C GLU A 17 14.12 2.83 3.53
N VAL A 18 13.41 1.91 2.92
CA VAL A 18 13.75 1.44 1.60
C VAL A 18 13.04 2.24 0.54
N LEU A 19 13.76 2.49 -0.53
CA LEU A 19 13.18 3.08 -1.72
C LEU A 19 12.40 2.02 -2.46
N LEU A 20 11.13 2.27 -2.69
CA LEU A 20 10.29 1.31 -3.38
C LEU A 20 10.37 1.52 -4.89
N THR A 21 10.69 0.45 -5.59
CA THR A 21 10.50 0.39 -7.04
C THR A 21 9.17 -0.28 -7.30
N VAL A 22 8.76 -0.30 -8.58
CA VAL A 22 7.56 -1.05 -8.92
C VAL A 22 7.72 -2.51 -8.52
N LYS A 23 8.87 -3.08 -8.79
CA LYS A 23 9.11 -4.47 -8.44
C LYS A 23 8.99 -4.68 -6.94
N ASP A 24 9.56 -3.79 -6.15
CA ASP A 24 9.48 -3.90 -4.71
C ASP A 24 8.05 -3.76 -4.24
N ALA A 25 7.31 -2.83 -4.82
CA ALA A 25 5.92 -2.63 -4.43
C ALA A 25 5.10 -3.89 -4.70
N VAL A 26 5.27 -4.48 -5.87
CA VAL A 26 4.55 -5.70 -6.20
C VAL A 26 4.91 -6.80 -5.22
N ARG A 27 6.20 -6.97 -4.95
CA ARG A 27 6.62 -8.03 -4.04
C ARG A 27 6.01 -7.85 -2.67
N GLU A 28 6.06 -6.62 -2.14
CA GLU A 28 5.52 -6.41 -0.81
C GLU A 28 4.02 -6.63 -0.76
N LEU A 29 3.31 -6.21 -1.78
CA LEU A 29 1.88 -6.42 -1.81
C LEU A 29 1.54 -7.89 -1.96
N LEU A 30 2.34 -8.64 -2.73
CA LEU A 30 2.15 -10.08 -2.83
C LEU A 30 2.40 -10.75 -1.49
N GLU A 31 3.44 -10.35 -0.78
CA GLU A 31 3.71 -10.94 0.51
C GLU A 31 2.59 -10.64 1.50
N ASN A 32 2.04 -9.43 1.44
CA ASN A 32 0.90 -9.11 2.29
C ASN A 32 -0.28 -10.02 1.98
N ALA A 33 -0.52 -10.28 0.72
CA ALA A 33 -1.63 -11.16 0.34
C ALA A 33 -1.40 -12.58 0.84
N LEU A 34 -0.18 -13.07 0.72
CA LEU A 34 0.12 -14.41 1.20
C LEU A 34 -0.02 -14.49 2.71
N ASP A 35 0.44 -13.46 3.41
CA ASP A 35 0.30 -13.44 4.86
C ASP A 35 -1.15 -13.42 5.30
N ALA A 36 -2.01 -12.86 4.47
CA ALA A 36 -3.44 -12.82 4.76
C ALA A 36 -4.14 -14.11 4.37
N GLY A 37 -3.38 -15.13 3.99
CA GLY A 37 -3.98 -16.41 3.66
C GLY A 37 -4.65 -16.45 2.31
N ALA A 38 -4.22 -15.61 1.39
CA ALA A 38 -4.84 -15.59 0.07
C ALA A 38 -4.49 -16.85 -0.68
N ARG A 39 -5.47 -17.35 -1.41
CA ARG A 39 -5.26 -18.45 -2.33
C ARG A 39 -5.15 -17.99 -3.75
N ARG A 40 -5.69 -16.82 -4.04
CA ARG A 40 -5.65 -16.24 -5.37
C ARG A 40 -5.21 -14.81 -5.24
N VAL A 41 -4.28 -14.43 -6.10
CA VAL A 41 -3.80 -13.06 -6.14
C VAL A 41 -3.74 -12.66 -7.60
N ARG A 42 -4.30 -11.50 -7.91
CA ARG A 42 -4.26 -10.97 -9.25
C ARG A 42 -3.47 -9.68 -9.23
N VAL A 43 -2.57 -9.55 -10.20
CA VAL A 43 -1.74 -8.36 -10.34
C VAL A 43 -1.96 -7.79 -11.71
N GLU A 44 -2.23 -6.50 -11.78
CA GLU A 44 -2.40 -5.81 -13.04
C GLU A 44 -1.52 -4.57 -13.04
N LEU A 45 -0.87 -4.34 -14.16
CA LEU A 45 0.06 -3.23 -14.29
C LEU A 45 -0.29 -2.42 -15.53
N TRP A 46 -0.24 -1.11 -15.40
CA TRP A 46 -0.41 -0.20 -16.51
C TRP A 46 0.81 0.69 -16.55
N GLY A 47 1.40 0.86 -17.75
CA GLY A 47 2.61 1.67 -17.85
C GLY A 47 3.74 1.10 -17.05
N GLY A 48 3.89 -0.24 -17.06
CA GLY A 48 4.92 -0.89 -16.28
C GLY A 48 4.69 -0.78 -14.78
N GLY A 49 3.49 -0.43 -14.38
CA GLY A 49 3.16 -0.26 -12.97
C GLY A 49 3.29 1.17 -12.50
N LEU A 50 3.90 2.03 -13.31
CA LEU A 50 4.07 3.42 -12.88
C LEU A 50 2.79 4.21 -12.99
N LYS A 51 1.96 3.91 -13.99
CA LYS A 51 0.68 4.58 -14.11
C LYS A 51 -0.32 4.01 -13.14
N ARG A 52 -0.35 2.72 -13.02
CA ARG A 52 -1.33 2.07 -12.17
C ARG A 52 -0.86 0.66 -11.88
N LEU A 53 -1.07 0.25 -10.66
CA LEU A 53 -0.73 -1.08 -10.18
C LEU A 53 -1.89 -1.56 -9.33
N VAL A 54 -2.39 -2.75 -9.59
CA VAL A 54 -3.45 -3.33 -8.79
C VAL A 54 -3.01 -4.70 -8.31
N VAL A 55 -3.18 -4.96 -7.02
CA VAL A 55 -2.98 -6.28 -6.44
C VAL A 55 -4.26 -6.61 -5.69
N GLU A 56 -4.90 -7.67 -6.12
CA GLU A 56 -6.18 -8.07 -5.54
C GLU A 56 -6.06 -9.51 -5.04
N ASP A 57 -6.53 -9.76 -3.83
CA ASP A 57 -6.42 -11.08 -3.25
C ASP A 57 -7.72 -11.47 -2.57
N ASP A 58 -7.85 -12.76 -2.29
CA ASP A 58 -9.00 -13.30 -1.58
C ASP A 58 -8.63 -13.72 -0.17
N GLY A 59 -7.70 -13.03 0.45
CA GLY A 59 -7.28 -13.33 1.81
C GLY A 59 -8.30 -12.91 2.85
N GLU A 60 -7.83 -12.81 4.08
CA GLU A 60 -8.76 -12.60 5.20
C GLU A 60 -9.38 -11.21 5.21
N GLY A 61 -8.81 -10.25 4.52
CA GLY A 61 -9.36 -8.92 4.50
C GLY A 61 -8.97 -8.09 5.72
N ILE A 62 -9.27 -6.80 5.64
CA ILE A 62 -8.95 -5.85 6.70
C ILE A 62 -10.26 -5.20 7.14
N PRO A 63 -10.56 -5.22 8.43
CA PRO A 63 -11.77 -4.53 8.91
C PRO A 63 -11.72 -3.04 8.62
N LEU A 64 -12.88 -2.47 8.41
CA LEU A 64 -12.97 -1.04 8.10
C LEU A 64 -12.23 -0.20 9.13
N GLU A 65 -12.40 -0.51 10.40
CA GLU A 65 -11.79 0.30 11.44
C GLU A 65 -10.27 0.17 11.46
N ASP A 66 -9.70 -0.85 10.83
CA ASP A 66 -8.26 -1.04 10.81
C ASP A 66 -7.61 -0.49 9.56
N LEU A 67 -8.39 -0.09 8.57
CA LEU A 67 -7.80 0.41 7.33
C LEU A 67 -6.87 1.59 7.54
N PRO A 68 -7.21 2.57 8.36
CA PRO A 68 -6.26 3.67 8.54
C PRO A 68 -4.93 3.22 9.11
N LEU A 69 -4.95 2.21 9.96
CA LEU A 69 -3.70 1.71 10.53
C LEU A 69 -2.82 1.07 9.48
N ALA A 70 -3.43 0.49 8.46
CA ALA A 70 -2.66 -0.22 7.44
C ALA A 70 -1.72 0.70 6.67
N VAL A 71 -2.01 1.99 6.63
CA VAL A 71 -1.21 2.93 5.86
C VAL A 71 -0.38 3.85 6.75
N GLU A 72 -0.29 3.55 8.04
CA GLU A 72 0.54 4.34 8.94
C GLU A 72 1.94 3.76 8.99
N PRO A 73 2.93 4.59 9.32
CA PRO A 73 4.27 4.04 9.48
C PRO A 73 4.28 3.03 10.61
N TYR A 74 5.00 1.94 10.39
CA TYR A 74 5.03 0.84 11.36
C TYR A 74 3.62 0.39 11.64
N ALA A 75 2.97 -0.04 10.57
CA ALA A 75 1.52 -0.20 10.54
C ALA A 75 0.98 -1.23 11.49
N THR A 76 1.78 -2.09 12.06
CA THR A 76 1.23 -2.97 13.06
C THR A 76 0.94 -2.16 14.30
N SER A 77 -0.24 -2.32 14.82
CA SER A 77 -0.59 -1.66 16.04
C SER A 77 -0.12 -2.42 17.26
N LYS A 78 0.52 -3.56 17.06
CA LYS A 78 0.91 -4.38 18.16
C LYS A 78 2.39 -4.25 18.37
N LEU A 79 2.76 -3.68 19.48
CA LEU A 79 4.16 -3.47 19.76
C LEU A 79 4.95 -4.75 19.82
N GLN A 80 4.31 -5.82 20.26
CA GLN A 80 5.01 -7.08 20.29
C GLN A 80 5.39 -7.55 18.90
N ASP A 81 4.85 -6.92 17.88
CA ASP A 81 5.19 -7.28 16.54
C ASP A 81 6.40 -6.55 16.00
N LEU A 82 7.09 -5.81 16.85
CA LEU A 82 8.28 -5.13 16.37
C LEU A 82 9.31 -6.10 15.83
N GLU A 83 9.43 -7.23 16.46
CA GLU A 83 10.32 -8.24 15.92
C GLU A 83 9.86 -8.72 14.58
N GLY A 84 8.57 -8.92 14.46
CA GLY A 84 8.02 -9.30 13.18
C GLY A 84 8.30 -8.27 12.11
N ILE A 85 8.19 -7.00 12.45
CA ILE A 85 8.48 -5.96 11.49
C ILE A 85 9.91 -6.07 11.01
N ARG A 86 10.86 -6.25 11.92
CA ARG A 86 12.24 -6.39 11.53
C ARG A 86 12.45 -7.62 10.68
N THR A 87 11.83 -8.71 11.07
CA THR A 87 11.99 -9.95 10.35
C THR A 87 11.37 -9.88 8.97
N LEU A 88 10.25 -9.21 8.86
CA LEU A 88 9.51 -9.13 7.62
C LEU A 88 10.01 -8.01 6.71
N GLY A 89 11.02 -7.30 7.12
CA GLY A 89 11.55 -6.23 6.32
C GLY A 89 10.63 -5.04 6.32
N PHE A 90 10.17 -4.66 5.14
CA PHE A 90 9.38 -3.44 5.03
C PHE A 90 7.93 -3.67 5.02
N ARG A 91 7.50 -4.87 5.33
CA ARG A 91 6.11 -5.19 5.12
C ARG A 91 5.19 -4.28 5.90
N GLY A 92 5.58 -3.93 7.10
CA GLY A 92 4.76 -3.04 7.89
C GLY A 92 4.74 -1.62 7.40
N GLN A 93 5.58 -1.29 6.41
CA GLN A 93 5.70 0.08 5.96
C GLN A 93 5.45 0.25 4.48
N ALA A 94 5.23 -0.84 3.75
CA ALA A 94 5.08 -0.73 2.31
C ALA A 94 3.91 0.17 1.94
N LEU A 95 2.78 0.00 2.60
CA LEU A 95 1.62 0.80 2.27
C LEU A 95 1.82 2.26 2.63
N TYR A 96 2.51 2.52 3.73
CA TYR A 96 2.83 3.89 4.07
C TYR A 96 3.72 4.52 3.02
N ALA A 97 4.74 3.78 2.57
CA ALA A 97 5.63 4.30 1.54
C ALA A 97 4.88 4.58 0.24
N LEU A 98 3.96 3.69 -0.12
CA LEU A 98 3.16 3.90 -1.32
C LEU A 98 2.26 5.12 -1.20
N ARG A 99 1.71 5.33 -0.02
CA ARG A 99 0.89 6.50 0.23
C ARG A 99 1.68 7.79 0.03
N GLN A 100 2.96 7.75 0.36
CA GLN A 100 3.82 8.93 0.18
C GLN A 100 4.24 9.12 -1.27
N ALA A 101 4.29 8.05 -2.03
CA ALA A 101 4.84 8.11 -3.38
C ALA A 101 3.79 8.05 -4.48
N ALA A 102 2.54 7.85 -4.12
CA ALA A 102 1.51 7.61 -5.11
C ALA A 102 0.14 7.89 -4.51
N ARG A 103 -0.87 7.73 -5.33
CA ARG A 103 -2.24 7.76 -4.86
C ARG A 103 -2.66 6.33 -4.56
N LEU A 104 -3.11 6.09 -3.35
CA LEU A 104 -3.35 4.74 -2.86
C LEU A 104 -4.83 4.55 -2.56
N ARG A 105 -5.35 3.41 -2.99
CA ARG A 105 -6.75 3.05 -2.71
C ARG A 105 -6.76 1.61 -2.23
N ILE A 106 -7.40 1.35 -1.11
CA ILE A 106 -7.51 0.01 -0.56
C ILE A 106 -8.97 -0.27 -0.31
N ARG A 107 -9.48 -1.33 -0.94
CA ARG A 107 -10.84 -1.81 -0.70
C ARG A 107 -10.71 -3.19 -0.10
N SER A 108 -11.38 -3.41 1.03
CA SER A 108 -11.19 -4.67 1.72
C SER A 108 -12.45 -5.05 2.48
N ARG A 109 -12.69 -6.34 2.57
CA ARG A 109 -13.76 -6.88 3.38
C ARG A 109 -13.27 -8.15 4.05
N PRO A 110 -13.35 -8.24 5.38
CA PRO A 110 -12.99 -9.48 6.05
C PRO A 110 -13.95 -10.58 5.69
N ARG A 111 -13.43 -11.79 5.66
CA ARG A 111 -14.28 -12.95 5.46
C ARG A 111 -15.28 -13.00 6.60
N GLY A 112 -16.51 -13.32 6.26
CA GLY A 112 -17.54 -13.45 7.28
C GLY A 112 -18.18 -12.16 7.69
N GLN A 113 -17.72 -11.03 7.21
CA GLN A 113 -18.39 -9.76 7.48
C GLN A 113 -19.22 -9.35 6.31
N LEU A 114 -20.29 -8.63 6.57
CA LEU A 114 -21.21 -8.24 5.52
C LEU A 114 -20.75 -7.04 4.74
N GLY A 115 -20.05 -6.14 5.33
CA GLY A 115 -19.64 -4.93 4.64
C GLY A 115 -18.15 -4.81 4.58
N GLY A 116 -17.69 -3.98 3.66
CA GLY A 116 -16.27 -3.71 3.52
C GLY A 116 -15.97 -2.25 3.74
N GLY A 117 -14.72 -1.88 3.47
CA GLY A 117 -14.27 -0.52 3.61
C GLY A 117 -13.43 -0.11 2.43
N LEU A 118 -13.38 1.19 2.20
CA LEU A 118 -12.54 1.79 1.18
C LEU A 118 -11.72 2.88 1.84
N LEU A 119 -10.42 2.80 1.61
CA LEU A 119 -9.50 3.83 2.06
C LEU A 119 -8.90 4.51 0.85
N LEU A 120 -8.84 5.83 0.90
CA LEU A 120 -8.17 6.64 -0.10
C LEU A 120 -7.09 7.42 0.61
N ALA A 121 -5.86 7.31 0.13
CA ALA A 121 -4.75 7.98 0.79
C ALA A 121 -3.81 8.57 -0.24
N GLU A 122 -3.36 9.77 0.04
CA GLU A 122 -2.40 10.44 -0.80
C GLU A 122 -1.67 11.43 0.09
N GLY A 123 -0.39 11.18 0.31
CA GLY A 123 0.37 12.02 1.22
C GLY A 123 -0.25 12.01 2.60
N GLU A 124 -0.62 13.18 3.08
CA GLU A 124 -1.21 13.29 4.40
C GLU A 124 -2.71 13.05 4.43
N ARG A 125 -3.34 12.99 3.27
CA ARG A 125 -4.78 12.82 3.23
C ARG A 125 -5.14 11.36 3.32
N VAL A 126 -6.04 11.04 4.23
CA VAL A 126 -6.56 9.69 4.37
C VAL A 126 -8.05 9.81 4.61
N GLU A 127 -8.83 9.11 3.78
CA GLU A 127 -10.28 9.05 3.93
C GLU A 127 -10.70 7.60 3.93
N VAL A 128 -11.65 7.28 4.78
CA VAL A 128 -12.14 5.91 4.89
C VAL A 128 -13.65 5.95 4.93
N ARG A 129 -14.28 5.03 4.20
CA ARG A 129 -15.72 4.93 4.23
C ARG A 129 -16.16 3.50 3.97
N PRO A 130 -17.35 3.13 4.43
CA PRO A 130 -17.86 1.79 4.15
C PRO A 130 -18.27 1.68 2.70
N VAL A 131 -18.00 0.51 2.11
CA VAL A 131 -18.42 0.21 0.75
C VAL A 131 -18.71 -1.28 0.67
N PRO A 132 -19.57 -1.71 -0.25
CA PRO A 132 -19.68 -3.13 -0.54
C PRO A 132 -18.43 -3.61 -1.22
N ALA A 133 -18.04 -4.84 -0.93
CA ALA A 133 -16.84 -5.40 -1.52
C ALA A 133 -16.88 -6.91 -1.40
N PRO A 134 -16.20 -7.62 -2.29
CA PRO A 134 -16.01 -9.05 -2.09
C PRO A 134 -15.02 -9.28 -0.97
N PRO A 135 -15.00 -10.47 -0.40
CA PRO A 135 -14.00 -10.74 0.64
C PRO A 135 -12.59 -10.64 0.07
N GLY A 136 -11.68 -10.19 0.91
CA GLY A 136 -10.30 -10.03 0.49
C GLY A 136 -9.92 -8.57 0.41
N THR A 137 -8.84 -8.29 -0.29
CA THR A 137 -8.28 -6.95 -0.33
C THR A 137 -7.86 -6.60 -1.74
N ARG A 138 -8.16 -5.38 -2.15
CA ARG A 138 -7.71 -4.85 -3.42
C ARG A 138 -6.95 -3.58 -3.14
N VAL A 139 -5.67 -3.57 -3.53
CA VAL A 139 -4.81 -2.40 -3.38
C VAL A 139 -4.57 -1.84 -4.76
N GLU A 140 -4.86 -0.57 -4.92
CA GLU A 140 -4.68 0.11 -6.19
C GLU A 140 -3.75 1.29 -5.96
N VAL A 141 -2.71 1.39 -6.78
CA VAL A 141 -1.70 2.43 -6.66
C VAL A 141 -1.64 3.15 -7.99
N GLU A 142 -1.79 4.46 -7.96
CA GLU A 142 -1.77 5.26 -9.18
C GLU A 142 -0.67 6.30 -9.11
N GLY A 143 0.07 6.43 -10.21
CA GLY A 143 1.06 7.48 -10.31
C GLY A 143 2.26 7.27 -9.42
N LEU A 144 2.69 6.03 -9.29
CA LEU A 144 3.83 5.71 -8.44
C LEU A 144 5.04 6.52 -8.89
N PHE A 145 5.63 7.25 -7.95
CA PHE A 145 6.82 8.06 -8.18
C PHE A 145 6.60 9.21 -9.15
N LEU A 146 5.38 9.50 -9.51
CA LEU A 146 5.14 10.63 -10.39
C LEU A 146 4.84 11.91 -9.64
N GLY A 147 4.50 11.80 -8.37
CA GLY A 147 4.03 12.97 -7.64
C GLY A 147 5.05 14.07 -7.53
N GLU A 148 6.29 13.72 -7.29
CA GLU A 148 7.30 14.73 -7.07
C GLU A 148 7.71 15.41 -8.36
N GLY A 149 7.64 14.74 -9.47
CA GLY A 149 7.98 15.35 -10.73
C GLY A 149 6.79 15.82 -11.47
N ARG A 150 5.64 15.64 -10.88
CA ARG A 150 4.42 15.99 -11.53
C ARG A 150 4.03 17.38 -11.20
N ASP A 151 3.73 18.08 -12.21
CA ASP A 151 3.18 19.36 -12.02
C ASP A 151 1.87 19.24 -11.34
N PRO A 152 1.54 20.11 -10.45
CA PRO A 152 0.21 20.05 -9.87
C PRO A 152 -0.88 20.09 -10.89
N LYS A 153 -0.60 20.60 -12.07
CA LYS A 153 -1.56 20.53 -13.10
C LYS A 153 -1.60 19.20 -13.68
N GLY A 154 -0.88 18.37 -13.19
CA GLY A 154 -0.91 17.10 -13.67
C GLY A 154 -0.17 16.92 -14.87
N GLU A 155 0.11 17.57 -14.82
CA GLU A 155 0.59 17.29 -15.61
C GLU A 155 0.91 16.71 -15.60
#